data_586605fdff65b67754997dd5b7e0223f
#
_entry.id   586605fdff65b67754997dd5b7e0223f
#
_cell.length_a   1.000
_cell.length_b   1.000
_cell.length_c   1.000
_cell.angle_alpha   90.00
_cell.angle_beta   90.00
_cell.angle_gamma   90.00
#
_symmetry.space_group_name_H-M   'P 1'
#
loop_
_entity.id
_entity.type
_entity.pdbx_description
1 polymer ?
#
loop_
_entity_poly.entity_id
_entity_poly.type
_entity_poly.pdbx_seq_one_letter_code
_entity_poly.pdbx_strand_id
1 'polypeptide(L)'
;MILPILVMPYVYRKLSPNSIGMIEYGTSLFTYFSIFGMLGIYNYGIREISRVRNVQSEVNRVFNALFSIGILSNLCVAIGYYLLVLFAVHDTTLKTILFLLGINLMANIFNIEWFNEANEEFKFITIKSIIVRCLSVLAIFLLIENNNDTYLYVIITVIVLLINNIVSFIYAKKRLVIQFSFQSFTKVITPLLWILVLNNTFILYGNLDKTFLGIYAGEAEVAYYSVANKIMTAIYTSVMVLMYVSYPKLSFYAQNDYVSYKRELSKMVRYTSFLVMPISVFLYMLSKEIILLFAGEQYIGTIQPLRFFAIYMIITSFTSIFNHQVMLINRREKKTVLFCLICGIINSIGLLIFRDTLNSSLVILITTLSECILVGLMAFYAYKKMGILSEVFAFCNLKYLILSLAFIPIILLIKYVFINSVIVLLLSILICILFYFIMLYSCKDFILQQIGLVEQKNVAI
;
A
#
# COMPACT_ATOMS: atom_id res chain seq x y z
N MET A 1 5.34 -8.57 7.09
CA MET A 1 3.99 -8.26 6.63
C MET A 1 2.89 -9.07 7.35
N ILE A 2 3.10 -10.34 7.68
CA ILE A 2 2.07 -11.20 8.30
C ILE A 2 1.70 -10.79 9.73
N LEU A 3 2.68 -10.44 10.57
CA LEU A 3 2.45 -10.09 11.99
C LEU A 3 1.39 -9.00 12.23
N PRO A 4 1.41 -7.84 11.55
CA PRO A 4 0.36 -6.84 11.71
C PRO A 4 -1.04 -7.35 11.34
N ILE A 5 -1.15 -8.21 10.32
CA ILE A 5 -2.44 -8.79 9.90
C ILE A 5 -3.02 -9.69 10.98
N LEU A 6 -2.18 -10.42 11.72
CA LEU A 6 -2.61 -11.30 12.82
C LEU A 6 -3.06 -10.50 14.05
N VAL A 7 -2.49 -9.32 14.28
CA VAL A 7 -2.83 -8.46 15.43
C VAL A 7 -4.11 -7.65 15.20
N MET A 8 -4.37 -7.24 13.95
CA MET A 8 -5.52 -6.39 13.62
C MET A 8 -6.87 -6.95 14.06
N PRO A 9 -7.20 -8.25 13.89
CA PRO A 9 -8.46 -8.81 14.38
C PRO A 9 -8.65 -8.66 15.89
N TYR A 10 -7.57 -8.78 16.66
CA TYR A 10 -7.61 -8.55 18.09
C TYR A 10 -7.91 -7.08 18.41
N VAL A 11 -7.17 -6.16 17.80
CA VAL A 11 -7.34 -4.71 18.02
C VAL A 11 -8.75 -4.24 17.66
N TYR A 12 -9.29 -4.68 16.50
CA TYR A 12 -10.62 -4.28 16.06
C TYR A 12 -11.76 -4.85 16.94
N ARG A 13 -11.53 -5.96 17.63
CA ARG A 13 -12.50 -6.48 18.59
C ARG A 13 -12.46 -5.76 19.95
N LYS A 14 -11.35 -5.08 20.25
CA LYS A 14 -11.16 -4.35 21.52
C LYS A 14 -11.47 -2.87 21.39
N LEU A 15 -11.10 -2.24 20.28
CA LEU A 15 -11.29 -0.82 20.04
C LEU A 15 -12.49 -0.56 19.13
N SER A 16 -13.26 0.48 19.46
CA SER A 16 -14.45 0.87 18.69
C SER A 16 -14.08 1.45 17.31
N PRO A 17 -15.02 1.46 16.35
CA PRO A 17 -14.82 2.13 15.08
C PRO A 17 -14.40 3.59 15.21
N ASN A 18 -15.00 4.36 16.14
CA ASN A 18 -14.62 5.75 16.36
C ASN A 18 -13.15 5.88 16.80
N SER A 19 -12.71 5.05 17.75
CA SER A 19 -11.31 5.07 18.20
C SER A 19 -10.33 4.73 17.07
N ILE A 20 -10.61 3.69 16.31
CA ILE A 20 -9.78 3.33 15.14
C ILE A 20 -9.83 4.43 14.08
N GLY A 21 -11.00 5.03 13.85
CA GLY A 21 -11.15 6.13 12.90
C GLY A 21 -10.31 7.35 13.25
N MET A 22 -10.31 7.78 14.52
CA MET A 22 -9.46 8.86 15.02
C MET A 22 -7.98 8.56 14.79
N ILE A 23 -7.54 7.32 15.07
CA ILE A 23 -6.15 6.89 14.87
C ILE A 23 -5.79 6.91 13.39
N GLU A 24 -6.64 6.38 12.52
CA GLU A 24 -6.40 6.31 11.07
C GLU A 24 -6.43 7.71 10.42
N TYR A 25 -7.36 8.58 10.85
CA TYR A 25 -7.40 9.98 10.43
C TYR A 25 -6.13 10.71 10.87
N GLY A 26 -5.76 10.58 12.15
CA GLY A 26 -4.53 11.16 12.67
C GLY A 26 -3.29 10.64 11.95
N THR A 27 -3.24 9.36 11.64
CA THR A 27 -2.15 8.74 10.86
C THR A 27 -2.08 9.29 9.45
N SER A 28 -3.23 9.58 8.80
CA SER A 28 -3.24 10.18 7.46
C SER A 28 -2.66 11.60 7.48
N LEU A 29 -3.06 12.42 8.44
CA LEU A 29 -2.49 13.76 8.65
C LEU A 29 -0.99 13.71 8.95
N PHE A 30 -0.59 12.87 9.90
CA PHE A 30 0.82 12.64 10.20
C PHE A 30 1.63 12.26 8.95
N THR A 31 1.08 11.40 8.09
CA THR A 31 1.76 10.93 6.87
C THR A 31 2.10 12.08 5.92
N TYR A 32 1.18 13.04 5.71
CA TYR A 32 1.48 14.22 4.89
C TYR A 32 2.67 15.01 5.45
N PHE A 33 2.66 15.31 6.74
CA PHE A 33 3.76 16.02 7.37
C PHE A 33 5.06 15.22 7.33
N SER A 34 5.01 13.91 7.58
CA SER A 34 6.17 13.01 7.52
C SER A 34 6.84 13.00 6.14
N ILE A 35 6.06 13.02 5.05
CA ILE A 35 6.60 13.10 3.69
C ILE A 35 7.45 14.36 3.51
N PHE A 36 6.96 15.51 3.96
CA PHE A 36 7.72 16.77 3.91
C PHE A 36 8.90 16.78 4.88
N GLY A 37 8.77 16.15 6.06
CA GLY A 37 9.88 16.00 7.02
C GLY A 37 11.02 15.16 6.47
N MET A 38 10.71 14.07 5.77
CA MET A 38 11.71 13.17 5.19
C MET A 38 12.33 13.67 3.88
N LEU A 39 11.71 14.63 3.17
CA LEU A 39 12.20 15.30 1.95
C LEU A 39 12.78 14.36 0.86
N GLY A 40 12.42 13.07 0.83
CA GLY A 40 12.99 12.11 -0.12
C GLY A 40 14.42 11.66 0.23
N ILE A 41 14.93 11.97 1.42
CA ILE A 41 16.28 11.61 1.91
C ILE A 41 16.51 10.10 1.81
N TYR A 42 15.49 9.28 2.04
CA TYR A 42 15.61 7.83 2.04
C TYR A 42 16.21 7.30 0.72
N ASN A 43 15.55 7.54 -0.41
CA ASN A 43 16.01 7.03 -1.71
C ASN A 43 17.27 7.76 -2.22
N TYR A 44 17.37 9.05 -1.96
CA TYR A 44 18.57 9.82 -2.29
C TYR A 44 19.77 9.33 -1.51
N GLY A 45 19.62 9.11 -0.20
CA GLY A 45 20.66 8.63 0.69
C GLY A 45 21.19 7.26 0.31
N ILE A 46 20.31 6.29 0.04
CA ILE A 46 20.73 4.96 -0.46
C ILE A 46 21.62 5.13 -1.70
N ARG A 47 21.16 5.91 -2.67
CA ARG A 47 21.89 6.10 -3.93
C ARG A 47 23.27 6.74 -3.73
N GLU A 48 23.35 7.83 -2.97
CA GLU A 48 24.60 8.59 -2.85
C GLU A 48 25.60 7.85 -1.92
N ILE A 49 25.16 7.26 -0.82
CA ILE A 49 26.04 6.48 0.07
C ILE A 49 26.58 5.25 -0.66
N SER A 50 25.75 4.52 -1.41
CA SER A 50 26.21 3.35 -2.17
C SER A 50 27.30 3.69 -3.19
N ARG A 51 27.28 4.91 -3.75
CA ARG A 51 28.31 5.38 -4.69
C ARG A 51 29.68 5.65 -4.03
N VAL A 52 29.67 6.10 -2.76
CA VAL A 52 30.88 6.55 -2.07
C VAL A 52 31.30 5.59 -0.95
N ARG A 53 30.64 4.44 -0.80
CA ARG A 53 30.79 3.53 0.36
C ARG A 53 32.23 3.08 0.64
N ASN A 54 33.11 3.10 -0.36
CA ASN A 54 34.50 2.68 -0.23
C ASN A 54 35.42 3.80 0.33
N VAL A 55 34.93 5.04 0.46
CA VAL A 55 35.71 6.19 0.93
C VAL A 55 35.04 6.80 2.15
N GLN A 56 35.52 6.44 3.35
CA GLN A 56 34.88 6.79 4.64
C GLN A 56 34.69 8.31 4.84
N SER A 57 35.63 9.14 4.35
CA SER A 57 35.52 10.60 4.43
C SER A 57 34.33 11.14 3.61
N GLU A 58 34.09 10.59 2.41
CA GLU A 58 32.95 10.94 1.57
C GLU A 58 31.64 10.45 2.15
N VAL A 59 31.63 9.22 2.71
CA VAL A 59 30.47 8.67 3.44
C VAL A 59 30.06 9.61 4.56
N ASN A 60 31.00 10.04 5.41
CA ASN A 60 30.73 10.97 6.50
C ASN A 60 30.20 12.31 5.98
N ARG A 61 30.79 12.83 4.90
CA ARG A 61 30.37 14.10 4.28
C ARG A 61 28.92 14.03 3.79
N VAL A 62 28.59 13.00 3.01
CA VAL A 62 27.22 12.80 2.46
C VAL A 62 26.22 12.55 3.59
N PHE A 63 26.56 11.66 4.54
CA PHE A 63 25.69 11.36 5.67
C PHE A 63 25.40 12.63 6.50
N ASN A 64 26.42 13.38 6.87
CA ASN A 64 26.27 14.57 7.71
C ASN A 64 25.44 15.68 7.02
N ALA A 65 25.56 15.84 5.72
CA ALA A 65 24.75 16.77 4.95
C ALA A 65 23.27 16.35 4.96
N LEU A 66 22.97 15.07 4.65
CA LEU A 66 21.59 14.55 4.64
C LEU A 66 20.97 14.52 6.04
N PHE A 67 21.73 14.14 7.05
CA PHE A 67 21.28 14.09 8.43
C PHE A 67 20.97 15.49 8.97
N SER A 68 21.82 16.50 8.67
CA SER A 68 21.57 17.89 9.06
C SER A 68 20.31 18.45 8.38
N ILE A 69 20.10 18.16 7.10
CA ILE A 69 18.88 18.52 6.36
C ILE A 69 17.65 17.82 6.99
N GLY A 70 17.76 16.53 7.29
CA GLY A 70 16.70 15.75 7.91
C GLY A 70 16.28 16.27 9.29
N ILE A 71 17.24 16.69 10.12
CA ILE A 71 16.93 17.34 11.42
C ILE A 71 16.15 18.63 11.19
N LEU A 72 16.67 19.51 10.35
CA LEU A 72 16.05 20.81 10.12
C LEU A 72 14.63 20.67 9.54
N SER A 73 14.47 19.82 8.52
CA SER A 73 13.16 19.61 7.88
C SER A 73 12.14 19.00 8.84
N ASN A 74 12.50 17.95 9.61
CA ASN A 74 11.59 17.35 10.58
C ASN A 74 11.23 18.31 11.71
N LEU A 75 12.16 19.14 12.20
CA LEU A 75 11.87 20.15 13.20
C LEU A 75 10.91 21.23 12.66
N CYS A 76 11.17 21.78 11.47
CA CYS A 76 10.29 22.76 10.85
C CYS A 76 8.87 22.21 10.61
N VAL A 77 8.80 20.98 10.10
CA VAL A 77 7.54 20.30 9.84
C VAL A 77 6.81 19.96 11.13
N ALA A 78 7.52 19.53 12.17
CA ALA A 78 6.91 19.28 13.48
C ALA A 78 6.33 20.54 14.11
N ILE A 79 7.01 21.67 14.02
CA ILE A 79 6.46 22.97 14.49
C ILE A 79 5.15 23.25 13.73
N GLY A 80 5.13 23.17 12.42
CA GLY A 80 3.92 23.36 11.60
C GLY A 80 2.80 22.39 11.96
N TYR A 81 3.13 21.11 12.20
CA TYR A 81 2.18 20.09 12.61
C TYR A 81 1.55 20.41 13.98
N TYR A 82 2.37 20.72 15.00
CA TYR A 82 1.86 21.05 16.32
C TYR A 82 1.06 22.36 16.34
N LEU A 83 1.44 23.37 15.56
CA LEU A 83 0.64 24.57 15.40
C LEU A 83 -0.73 24.24 14.78
N LEU A 84 -0.79 23.42 13.73
CA LEU A 84 -2.05 22.96 13.15
C LEU A 84 -2.91 22.25 14.20
N VAL A 85 -2.33 21.31 14.95
CA VAL A 85 -3.06 20.54 15.99
C VAL A 85 -3.57 21.47 17.09
N LEU A 86 -2.80 22.47 17.50
CA LEU A 86 -3.18 23.42 18.57
C LEU A 86 -4.35 24.30 18.14
N PHE A 87 -4.30 24.85 16.93
CA PHE A 87 -5.26 25.88 16.49
C PHE A 87 -6.43 25.35 15.66
N ALA A 88 -6.26 24.26 14.90
CA ALA A 88 -7.30 23.77 14.00
C ALA A 88 -8.10 22.58 14.58
N VAL A 89 -7.59 21.88 15.60
CA VAL A 89 -8.28 20.72 16.18
C VAL A 89 -8.91 21.08 17.52
N HIS A 90 -10.24 20.98 17.58
CA HIS A 90 -11.02 21.35 18.78
C HIS A 90 -11.38 20.13 19.63
N ASP A 91 -11.57 18.95 19.02
CA ASP A 91 -11.86 17.71 19.75
C ASP A 91 -10.66 17.31 20.61
N THR A 92 -10.86 17.13 21.92
CA THR A 92 -9.80 16.86 22.90
C THR A 92 -9.19 15.46 22.72
N THR A 93 -10.01 14.48 22.34
CA THR A 93 -9.56 13.10 22.13
C THR A 93 -8.68 13.01 20.90
N LEU A 94 -9.17 13.52 19.77
CA LEU A 94 -8.42 13.58 18.53
C LEU A 94 -7.13 14.39 18.69
N LYS A 95 -7.21 15.54 19.38
CA LYS A 95 -6.05 16.39 19.68
C LYS A 95 -4.96 15.62 20.43
N THR A 96 -5.32 14.85 21.45
CA THR A 96 -4.37 14.02 22.22
C THR A 96 -3.73 12.96 21.33
N ILE A 97 -4.52 12.26 20.50
CA ILE A 97 -4.00 11.27 19.55
C ILE A 97 -3.01 11.90 18.56
N LEU A 98 -3.35 13.07 18.01
CA LEU A 98 -2.47 13.80 17.10
C LEU A 98 -1.18 14.27 17.80
N PHE A 99 -1.25 14.75 19.06
CA PHE A 99 -0.06 15.09 19.83
C PHE A 99 0.88 13.90 19.99
N LEU A 100 0.34 12.73 20.34
CA LEU A 100 1.11 11.49 20.47
C LEU A 100 1.74 11.07 19.13
N LEU A 101 0.97 11.10 18.04
CA LEU A 101 1.48 10.78 16.71
C LEU A 101 2.57 11.76 16.23
N GLY A 102 2.48 13.03 16.63
CA GLY A 102 3.47 14.06 16.32
C GLY A 102 4.87 13.75 16.87
N ILE A 103 4.99 12.96 17.94
CA ILE A 103 6.28 12.48 18.48
C ILE A 103 7.04 11.68 17.40
N ASN A 104 6.32 11.02 16.49
CA ASN A 104 6.94 10.30 15.39
C ASN A 104 7.70 11.21 14.40
N LEU A 105 7.35 12.51 14.29
CA LEU A 105 8.13 13.47 13.50
C LEU A 105 9.51 13.69 14.12
N MET A 106 9.59 13.69 15.47
CA MET A 106 10.87 13.73 16.16
C MET A 106 11.63 12.41 16.01
N ALA A 107 10.92 11.28 16.08
CA ALA A 107 11.50 9.95 15.87
C ALA A 107 12.07 9.79 14.44
N ASN A 108 11.48 10.46 13.45
CA ASN A 108 11.95 10.45 12.06
C ASN A 108 13.33 11.09 11.86
N ILE A 109 13.77 11.96 12.77
CA ILE A 109 15.13 12.48 12.79
C ILE A 109 16.16 11.33 12.87
N PHE A 110 15.83 10.28 13.61
CA PHE A 110 16.67 9.10 13.78
C PHE A 110 16.41 8.01 12.73
N ASN A 111 15.53 8.27 11.78
CA ASN A 111 15.27 7.33 10.69
C ASN A 111 16.38 7.37 9.65
N ILE A 112 17.43 6.65 9.93
CA ILE A 112 18.61 6.51 9.06
C ILE A 112 18.76 5.10 8.50
N GLU A 113 17.66 4.36 8.41
CA GLU A 113 17.66 2.99 7.86
C GLU A 113 18.21 2.94 6.43
N TRP A 114 18.00 4.02 5.65
CA TRP A 114 18.61 4.22 4.33
C TRP A 114 20.14 4.11 4.32
N PHE A 115 20.81 4.49 5.41
CA PHE A 115 22.26 4.35 5.56
C PHE A 115 22.66 2.88 5.76
N ASN A 116 21.92 2.16 6.60
CA ASN A 116 22.17 0.74 6.85
C ASN A 116 21.88 -0.10 5.58
N GLU A 117 20.82 0.24 4.81
CA GLU A 117 20.52 -0.41 3.53
C GLU A 117 21.61 -0.14 2.48
N ALA A 118 22.08 1.10 2.37
CA ALA A 118 23.17 1.47 1.45
C ALA A 118 24.48 0.70 1.73
N ASN A 119 24.69 0.29 2.98
CA ASN A 119 25.81 -0.54 3.42
C ASN A 119 25.50 -2.05 3.40
N GLU A 120 24.34 -2.46 2.84
CA GLU A 120 23.92 -3.86 2.71
C GLU A 120 23.75 -4.60 4.04
N GLU A 121 23.46 -3.88 5.15
CA GLU A 121 23.29 -4.44 6.49
C GLU A 121 21.90 -5.08 6.69
N PHE A 122 21.44 -5.83 5.70
CA PHE A 122 20.10 -6.44 5.68
C PHE A 122 19.86 -7.42 6.83
N LYS A 123 20.91 -8.12 7.29
CA LYS A 123 20.80 -9.03 8.45
C LYS A 123 20.42 -8.27 9.73
N PHE A 124 21.08 -7.16 9.99
CA PHE A 124 20.77 -6.29 11.14
C PHE A 124 19.35 -5.73 11.04
N ILE A 125 18.98 -5.16 9.87
CA ILE A 125 17.66 -4.58 9.63
C ILE A 125 16.57 -5.62 9.88
N THR A 126 16.76 -6.84 9.36
CA THR A 126 15.77 -7.93 9.47
C THR A 126 15.60 -8.38 10.92
N ILE A 127 16.71 -8.67 11.63
CA ILE A 127 16.65 -9.14 13.02
C ILE A 127 16.03 -8.08 13.93
N LYS A 128 16.51 -6.82 13.83
CA LYS A 128 15.96 -5.69 14.58
C LYS A 128 14.45 -5.56 14.34
N SER A 129 14.02 -5.56 13.07
CA SER A 129 12.62 -5.37 12.71
C SER A 129 11.73 -6.51 13.22
N ILE A 130 12.20 -7.75 13.21
CA ILE A 130 11.47 -8.89 13.76
C ILE A 130 11.32 -8.74 15.27
N ILE A 131 12.41 -8.44 16.00
CA ILE A 131 12.37 -8.28 17.45
C ILE A 131 11.40 -7.17 17.86
N VAL A 132 11.54 -5.98 17.26
CA VAL A 132 10.69 -4.82 17.58
C VAL A 132 9.21 -5.13 17.27
N ARG A 133 8.91 -5.81 16.17
CA ARG A 133 7.54 -6.21 15.84
C ARG A 133 6.99 -7.26 16.80
N CYS A 134 7.78 -8.27 17.18
CA CYS A 134 7.34 -9.27 18.18
C CYS A 134 7.04 -8.60 19.54
N LEU A 135 7.89 -7.69 19.99
CA LEU A 135 7.65 -6.92 21.21
C LEU A 135 6.39 -6.06 21.12
N SER A 136 6.15 -5.43 19.95
CA SER A 136 4.92 -4.68 19.68
C SER A 136 3.67 -5.56 19.80
N VAL A 137 3.70 -6.74 19.19
CA VAL A 137 2.60 -7.70 19.24
C VAL A 137 2.32 -8.13 20.68
N LEU A 138 3.36 -8.49 21.42
CA LEU A 138 3.24 -8.87 22.83
C LEU A 138 2.66 -7.73 23.67
N ALA A 139 3.16 -6.50 23.50
CA ALA A 139 2.64 -5.34 24.21
C ALA A 139 1.14 -5.09 23.90
N ILE A 140 0.73 -5.22 22.64
CA ILE A 140 -0.68 -5.04 22.26
C ILE A 140 -1.56 -6.11 22.92
N PHE A 141 -1.18 -7.40 22.88
CA PHE A 141 -1.96 -8.46 23.48
C PHE A 141 -2.05 -8.38 25.02
N LEU A 142 -1.00 -7.87 25.67
CA LEU A 142 -0.95 -7.79 27.14
C LEU A 142 -1.61 -6.53 27.69
N LEU A 143 -1.59 -5.42 26.94
CA LEU A 143 -1.95 -4.11 27.47
C LEU A 143 -3.27 -3.55 26.90
N ILE A 144 -3.75 -4.07 25.77
CA ILE A 144 -5.01 -3.58 25.17
C ILE A 144 -6.14 -4.54 25.49
N GLU A 145 -6.99 -4.16 26.43
CA GLU A 145 -8.10 -4.99 26.89
C GLU A 145 -9.47 -4.47 26.45
N ASN A 146 -9.63 -3.17 26.34
CA ASN A 146 -10.91 -2.52 26.09
C ASN A 146 -10.75 -1.19 25.31
N ASN A 147 -11.88 -0.54 25.01
CA ASN A 147 -11.88 0.71 24.21
C ASN A 147 -11.21 1.91 24.92
N ASN A 148 -11.09 1.90 26.24
CA ASN A 148 -10.41 2.98 26.97
C ASN A 148 -8.90 2.99 26.71
N ASP A 149 -8.35 1.89 26.21
CA ASP A 149 -6.93 1.73 25.93
C ASP A 149 -6.50 2.33 24.57
N THR A 150 -7.37 3.13 23.95
CA THR A 150 -7.10 3.80 22.65
C THR A 150 -5.79 4.60 22.68
N TYR A 151 -5.57 5.40 23.72
CA TYR A 151 -4.32 6.16 23.85
C TYR A 151 -3.10 5.25 24.05
N LEU A 152 -3.28 4.18 24.82
CA LEU A 152 -2.22 3.21 25.08
C LEU A 152 -1.79 2.50 23.79
N TYR A 153 -2.76 2.16 22.92
CA TYR A 153 -2.47 1.62 21.59
C TYR A 153 -1.65 2.60 20.73
N VAL A 154 -2.01 3.88 20.72
CA VAL A 154 -1.23 4.93 20.02
C VAL A 154 0.17 5.05 20.61
N ILE A 155 0.32 5.08 21.94
CA ILE A 155 1.61 5.14 22.63
C ILE A 155 2.50 3.95 22.26
N ILE A 156 1.95 2.73 22.25
CA ILE A 156 2.70 1.52 21.84
C ILE A 156 3.22 1.69 20.40
N THR A 157 2.38 2.14 19.46
CA THR A 157 2.80 2.32 18.06
C THR A 157 3.88 3.39 17.89
N VAL A 158 3.79 4.48 18.66
CA VAL A 158 4.80 5.56 18.67
C VAL A 158 6.11 5.05 19.25
N ILE A 159 6.09 4.36 20.39
CA ILE A 159 7.28 3.80 21.03
C ILE A 159 7.98 2.78 20.12
N VAL A 160 7.22 1.94 19.44
CA VAL A 160 7.74 0.93 18.48
C VAL A 160 8.51 1.60 17.35
N LEU A 161 7.97 2.66 16.75
CA LEU A 161 8.64 3.41 15.69
C LEU A 161 9.91 4.11 16.23
N LEU A 162 9.82 4.72 17.40
CA LEU A 162 10.92 5.40 18.06
C LEU A 162 12.07 4.43 18.38
N ILE A 163 11.78 3.26 18.97
CA ILE A 163 12.77 2.22 19.24
C ILE A 163 13.40 1.74 17.93
N ASN A 164 12.59 1.46 16.91
CA ASN A 164 13.09 1.02 15.60
C ASN A 164 14.10 2.00 15.01
N ASN A 165 13.82 3.29 15.07
CA ASN A 165 14.68 4.35 14.52
C ASN A 165 15.93 4.57 15.40
N ILE A 166 15.79 4.63 16.73
CA ILE A 166 16.91 4.82 17.64
C ILE A 166 17.90 3.65 17.55
N VAL A 167 17.43 2.41 17.50
CA VAL A 167 18.31 1.24 17.39
C VAL A 167 19.08 1.28 16.06
N SER A 168 18.43 1.67 14.95
CA SER A 168 19.12 1.89 13.67
C SER A 168 20.20 2.98 13.78
N PHE A 169 19.89 4.07 14.46
CA PHE A 169 20.83 5.19 14.65
C PHE A 169 22.04 4.79 15.50
N ILE A 170 21.82 4.11 16.62
CA ILE A 170 22.91 3.65 17.51
C ILE A 170 23.84 2.69 16.77
N TYR A 171 23.29 1.79 15.95
CA TYR A 171 24.07 0.85 15.14
C TYR A 171 24.96 1.57 14.13
N ALA A 172 24.38 2.50 13.36
CA ALA A 172 25.12 3.25 12.34
C ALA A 172 26.14 4.23 12.94
N LYS A 173 25.83 4.85 14.10
CA LYS A 173 26.74 5.80 14.81
C LYS A 173 28.13 5.20 15.07
N LYS A 174 28.23 3.89 15.26
CA LYS A 174 29.53 3.21 15.47
C LYS A 174 30.49 3.34 14.28
N ARG A 175 29.98 3.66 13.09
CA ARG A 175 30.74 3.76 11.83
C ARG A 175 30.81 5.20 11.30
N LEU A 176 30.25 6.16 12.00
CA LEU A 176 30.08 7.54 11.51
C LEU A 176 30.69 8.54 12.49
N VAL A 177 31.34 9.54 11.93
CA VAL A 177 31.68 10.77 12.65
C VAL A 177 30.59 11.79 12.36
N ILE A 178 29.73 12.01 13.37
CA ILE A 178 28.55 12.89 13.20
C ILE A 178 28.98 14.33 13.43
N GLN A 179 28.77 15.16 12.42
CA GLN A 179 29.02 16.60 12.44
C GLN A 179 27.91 17.31 11.70
N PHE A 180 27.44 18.45 12.22
CA PHE A 180 26.47 19.26 11.50
C PHE A 180 27.16 19.96 10.32
N SER A 181 26.64 19.76 9.11
CA SER A 181 27.20 20.34 7.90
C SER A 181 26.10 20.84 6.98
N PHE A 182 26.13 22.13 6.68
CA PHE A 182 25.22 22.77 5.71
C PHE A 182 25.93 23.17 4.41
N GLN A 183 27.21 22.82 4.23
CA GLN A 183 28.04 23.25 3.09
C GLN A 183 27.47 22.85 1.70
N SER A 184 26.68 21.78 1.66
CA SER A 184 26.10 21.28 0.40
C SER A 184 24.58 21.44 0.30
N PHE A 185 23.97 22.22 1.21
CA PHE A 185 22.52 22.33 1.34
C PHE A 185 21.83 22.66 0.00
N THR A 186 22.27 23.73 -0.68
CA THR A 186 21.69 24.19 -1.94
C THR A 186 21.83 23.19 -3.08
N LYS A 187 22.92 22.41 -3.10
CA LYS A 187 23.16 21.38 -4.13
C LYS A 187 22.32 20.13 -3.94
N VAL A 188 21.95 19.83 -2.69
CA VAL A 188 21.23 18.59 -2.31
C VAL A 188 19.72 18.81 -2.26
N ILE A 189 19.26 20.00 -1.88
CA ILE A 189 17.81 20.26 -1.68
C ILE A 189 16.99 20.10 -2.97
N THR A 190 17.49 20.57 -4.11
CA THR A 190 16.78 20.49 -5.40
C THR A 190 16.56 19.05 -5.86
N PRO A 191 17.56 18.16 -5.87
CA PRO A 191 17.33 16.72 -6.12
C PRO A 191 16.37 16.08 -5.15
N LEU A 192 16.43 16.44 -3.84
CA LEU A 192 15.54 15.88 -2.82
C LEU A 192 14.08 16.23 -3.10
N LEU A 193 13.77 17.49 -3.45
CA LEU A 193 12.40 17.92 -3.77
C LEU A 193 11.85 17.17 -5.00
N TRP A 194 12.67 16.95 -6.03
CA TRP A 194 12.24 16.13 -7.17
C TRP A 194 11.93 14.68 -6.78
N ILE A 195 12.78 14.08 -5.95
CA ILE A 195 12.57 12.71 -5.46
C ILE A 195 11.33 12.65 -4.56
N LEU A 196 11.10 13.67 -3.72
CA LEU A 196 9.90 13.77 -2.89
C LEU A 196 8.63 13.69 -3.75
N VAL A 197 8.53 14.52 -4.80
CA VAL A 197 7.37 14.53 -5.68
C VAL A 197 7.21 13.21 -6.41
N LEU A 198 8.29 12.68 -7.00
CA LEU A 198 8.23 11.46 -7.81
C LEU A 198 7.80 10.23 -6.99
N ASN A 199 8.30 10.11 -5.76
CA ASN A 199 8.08 8.90 -4.97
C ASN A 199 6.83 8.95 -4.09
N ASN A 200 6.32 10.14 -3.76
CA ASN A 200 5.22 10.28 -2.81
C ASN A 200 3.87 10.63 -3.47
N THR A 201 3.82 10.83 -4.78
CA THR A 201 2.57 11.19 -5.47
C THR A 201 1.45 10.18 -5.18
N PHE A 202 1.73 8.87 -5.21
CA PHE A 202 0.75 7.84 -4.91
C PHE A 202 0.33 7.82 -3.43
N ILE A 203 1.27 8.10 -2.50
CA ILE A 203 0.98 8.13 -1.06
C ILE A 203 0.11 9.33 -0.74
N LEU A 204 0.41 10.49 -1.34
CA LEU A 204 -0.40 11.70 -1.17
C LEU A 204 -1.83 11.47 -1.67
N TYR A 205 -1.97 10.88 -2.85
CA TYR A 205 -3.26 10.53 -3.42
C TYR A 205 -4.05 9.53 -2.54
N GLY A 206 -3.41 8.44 -2.10
CA GLY A 206 -4.07 7.38 -1.33
C GLY A 206 -4.50 7.77 0.09
N ASN A 207 -3.98 8.87 0.66
CA ASN A 207 -4.40 9.37 1.97
C ASN A 207 -5.49 10.44 1.90
N LEU A 208 -5.80 10.99 0.71
CA LEU A 208 -6.84 11.99 0.55
C LEU A 208 -8.20 11.47 1.05
N ASP A 209 -8.56 10.25 0.69
CA ASP A 209 -9.81 9.61 1.03
C ASP A 209 -10.07 9.62 2.55
N LYS A 210 -9.08 9.22 3.35
CA LYS A 210 -9.18 9.20 4.82
C LYS A 210 -9.29 10.61 5.40
N THR A 211 -8.59 11.57 4.79
CA THR A 211 -8.62 12.96 5.22
C THR A 211 -9.98 13.59 4.97
N PHE A 212 -10.56 13.40 3.77
CA PHE A 212 -11.90 13.89 3.46
C PHE A 212 -12.97 13.21 4.33
N LEU A 213 -12.88 11.91 4.54
CA LEU A 213 -13.79 11.21 5.45
C LEU A 213 -13.71 11.75 6.88
N GLY A 214 -12.51 11.99 7.41
CA GLY A 214 -12.33 12.53 8.75
C GLY A 214 -12.87 13.96 8.90
N ILE A 215 -12.80 14.79 7.86
CA ILE A 215 -13.30 16.16 7.88
C ILE A 215 -14.83 16.22 7.73
N TYR A 216 -15.41 15.39 6.83
CA TYR A 216 -16.80 15.57 6.40
C TYR A 216 -17.75 14.45 6.82
N ALA A 217 -17.26 13.24 7.08
CA ALA A 217 -18.12 12.07 7.34
C ALA A 217 -17.98 11.50 8.77
N GLY A 218 -16.91 11.86 9.48
CA GLY A 218 -16.65 11.43 10.85
C GLY A 218 -15.78 10.16 10.97
N GLU A 219 -15.37 9.88 12.20
CA GLU A 219 -14.33 8.91 12.51
C GLU A 219 -14.74 7.47 12.17
N ALA A 220 -16.00 7.10 12.43
CA ALA A 220 -16.49 5.74 12.15
C ALA A 220 -16.35 5.40 10.64
N GLU A 221 -16.63 6.35 9.75
CA GLU A 221 -16.48 6.16 8.31
C GLU A 221 -15.02 6.01 7.89
N VAL A 222 -14.10 6.74 8.55
CA VAL A 222 -12.64 6.54 8.38
C VAL A 222 -12.23 5.15 8.78
N ALA A 223 -12.78 4.62 9.90
CA ALA A 223 -12.50 3.26 10.33
C ALA A 223 -13.00 2.23 9.33
N TYR A 224 -14.26 2.33 8.88
CA TYR A 224 -14.84 1.39 7.92
C TYR A 224 -14.05 1.37 6.61
N TYR A 225 -13.68 2.53 6.09
CA TYR A 225 -12.80 2.64 4.93
C TYR A 225 -11.44 1.99 5.18
N SER A 226 -10.79 2.32 6.29
CA SER A 226 -9.43 1.88 6.60
C SER A 226 -9.35 0.37 6.83
N VAL A 227 -10.33 -0.23 7.51
CA VAL A 227 -10.41 -1.69 7.72
C VAL A 227 -10.58 -2.41 6.38
N ALA A 228 -11.51 -1.94 5.52
CA ALA A 228 -11.70 -2.50 4.19
C ALA A 228 -10.43 -2.40 3.34
N ASN A 229 -9.78 -1.23 3.35
CA ASN A 229 -8.53 -0.99 2.63
C ASN A 229 -7.40 -1.91 3.12
N LYS A 230 -7.25 -2.10 4.43
CA LYS A 230 -6.21 -2.97 5.00
C LYS A 230 -6.41 -4.44 4.61
N ILE A 231 -7.65 -4.94 4.63
CA ILE A 231 -7.98 -6.31 4.19
C ILE A 231 -7.63 -6.47 2.71
N MET A 232 -8.12 -5.56 1.86
CA MET A 232 -7.85 -5.60 0.42
C MET A 232 -6.34 -5.50 0.14
N THR A 233 -5.64 -4.55 0.74
CA THR A 233 -4.20 -4.33 0.52
C THR A 233 -3.36 -5.51 0.96
N ALA A 234 -3.70 -6.20 2.06
CA ALA A 234 -3.01 -7.39 2.52
C ALA A 234 -3.07 -8.52 1.48
N ILE A 235 -4.23 -8.73 0.88
CA ILE A 235 -4.44 -9.72 -0.18
C ILE A 235 -3.73 -9.27 -1.47
N TYR A 236 -3.95 -8.03 -1.88
CA TYR A 236 -3.40 -7.44 -3.08
C TYR A 236 -1.86 -7.49 -3.14
N THR A 237 -1.18 -7.09 -2.05
CA THR A 237 0.28 -7.11 -2.00
C THR A 237 0.86 -8.50 -2.14
N SER A 238 0.16 -9.54 -1.66
CA SER A 238 0.57 -10.94 -1.83
C SER A 238 0.55 -11.36 -3.31
N VAL A 239 -0.44 -10.90 -4.07
CA VAL A 239 -0.53 -11.17 -5.52
C VAL A 239 0.53 -10.37 -6.29
N MET A 240 0.78 -9.14 -5.90
CA MET A 240 1.73 -8.23 -6.58
C MET A 240 3.19 -8.68 -6.49
N VAL A 241 3.56 -9.56 -5.57
CA VAL A 241 4.91 -10.17 -5.52
C VAL A 241 5.32 -10.76 -6.86
N LEU A 242 4.39 -11.39 -7.59
CA LEU A 242 4.66 -11.95 -8.92
C LEU A 242 5.16 -10.89 -9.92
N MET A 243 4.61 -9.67 -9.85
CA MET A 243 5.04 -8.56 -10.70
C MET A 243 6.47 -8.12 -10.39
N TYR A 244 6.82 -8.02 -9.11
CA TYR A 244 8.17 -7.61 -8.70
C TYR A 244 9.24 -8.63 -9.11
N VAL A 245 8.93 -9.93 -9.01
CA VAL A 245 9.84 -11.00 -9.46
C VAL A 245 10.07 -10.98 -10.97
N SER A 246 9.05 -10.60 -11.76
CA SER A 246 9.16 -10.55 -13.23
C SER A 246 9.86 -9.28 -13.76
N TYR A 247 9.97 -8.24 -12.95
CA TYR A 247 10.48 -6.93 -13.35
C TYR A 247 11.87 -6.95 -14.00
N PRO A 248 12.90 -7.62 -13.44
CA PRO A 248 14.23 -7.67 -14.06
C PRO A 248 14.21 -8.31 -15.46
N LYS A 249 13.45 -9.40 -15.62
CA LYS A 249 13.30 -10.11 -16.90
C LYS A 249 12.64 -9.24 -17.97
N LEU A 250 11.54 -8.57 -17.61
CA LEU A 250 10.84 -7.67 -18.51
C LEU A 250 11.70 -6.46 -18.90
N SER A 251 12.44 -5.90 -17.93
CA SER A 251 13.35 -4.77 -18.17
C SER A 251 14.46 -5.15 -19.14
N PHE A 252 15.00 -6.36 -19.04
CA PHE A 252 16.00 -6.87 -19.99
C PHE A 252 15.43 -6.98 -21.41
N TYR A 253 14.27 -7.62 -21.56
CA TYR A 253 13.65 -7.80 -22.87
C TYR A 253 13.19 -6.49 -23.51
N ALA A 254 12.71 -5.53 -22.72
CA ALA A 254 12.29 -4.22 -23.26
C ALA A 254 13.42 -3.46 -23.98
N GLN A 255 14.69 -3.73 -23.61
CA GLN A 255 15.86 -3.10 -24.22
C GLN A 255 16.47 -3.92 -25.37
N ASN A 256 16.35 -5.25 -25.34
CA ASN A 256 17.06 -6.14 -26.24
C ASN A 256 16.16 -6.85 -27.26
N ASP A 257 14.92 -7.19 -26.87
CA ASP A 257 13.97 -7.93 -27.73
C ASP A 257 12.53 -7.55 -27.37
N TYR A 258 12.02 -6.56 -28.08
CA TYR A 258 10.70 -6.00 -27.82
C TYR A 258 9.57 -7.00 -28.09
N VAL A 259 9.75 -7.99 -28.96
CA VAL A 259 8.76 -9.04 -29.22
C VAL A 259 8.65 -9.96 -28.01
N SER A 260 9.80 -10.41 -27.48
CA SER A 260 9.83 -11.20 -26.25
C SER A 260 9.30 -10.42 -25.04
N TYR A 261 9.57 -9.10 -24.96
CA TYR A 261 8.99 -8.24 -23.93
C TYR A 261 7.45 -8.27 -23.96
N LYS A 262 6.84 -8.07 -25.12
CA LYS A 262 5.37 -8.12 -25.28
C LYS A 262 4.80 -9.48 -24.88
N ARG A 263 5.44 -10.57 -25.29
CA ARG A 263 5.04 -11.93 -24.96
C ARG A 263 5.10 -12.20 -23.46
N GLU A 264 6.18 -11.80 -22.79
CA GLU A 264 6.35 -11.98 -21.33
C GLU A 264 5.40 -11.05 -20.55
N LEU A 265 5.16 -9.84 -21.03
CA LEU A 265 4.14 -8.93 -20.46
C LEU A 265 2.75 -9.57 -20.50
N SER A 266 2.34 -10.11 -21.65
CA SER A 266 1.05 -10.80 -21.79
C SER A 266 0.91 -12.00 -20.84
N LYS A 267 2.01 -12.76 -20.61
CA LYS A 267 2.01 -13.84 -19.61
C LYS A 267 1.81 -13.29 -18.19
N MET A 268 2.49 -12.20 -17.82
CA MET A 268 2.34 -11.58 -16.50
C MET A 268 0.92 -11.07 -16.25
N VAL A 269 0.34 -10.40 -17.23
CA VAL A 269 -1.07 -9.99 -17.16
C VAL A 269 -2.00 -11.18 -16.95
N ARG A 270 -1.73 -12.30 -17.64
CA ARG A 270 -2.51 -13.52 -17.49
C ARG A 270 -2.39 -14.13 -16.09
N TYR A 271 -1.17 -14.23 -15.52
CA TYR A 271 -0.97 -14.69 -14.15
C TYR A 271 -1.66 -13.78 -13.12
N THR A 272 -1.57 -12.47 -13.32
CA THR A 272 -2.25 -11.50 -12.44
C THR A 272 -3.76 -11.66 -12.52
N SER A 273 -4.32 -11.75 -13.73
CA SER A 273 -5.78 -11.94 -13.93
C SER A 273 -6.27 -13.26 -13.34
N PHE A 274 -5.50 -14.35 -13.51
CA PHE A 274 -5.79 -15.66 -12.92
C PHE A 274 -5.98 -15.62 -11.41
N LEU A 275 -5.21 -14.79 -10.69
CA LEU A 275 -5.31 -14.65 -9.24
C LEU A 275 -6.29 -13.56 -8.82
N VAL A 276 -6.21 -12.36 -9.42
CA VAL A 276 -6.98 -11.19 -8.99
C VAL A 276 -8.47 -11.39 -9.20
N MET A 277 -8.89 -11.95 -10.35
CA MET A 277 -10.33 -12.08 -10.69
C MET A 277 -11.09 -12.96 -9.69
N PRO A 278 -10.67 -14.21 -9.39
CA PRO A 278 -11.36 -15.03 -8.40
C PRO A 278 -11.31 -14.45 -7.01
N ILE A 279 -10.16 -13.89 -6.58
CA ILE A 279 -10.01 -13.27 -5.26
C ILE A 279 -10.95 -12.07 -5.11
N SER A 280 -11.10 -11.24 -6.15
CA SER A 280 -12.03 -10.10 -6.11
C SER A 280 -13.48 -10.54 -5.96
N VAL A 281 -13.91 -11.57 -6.69
CA VAL A 281 -15.28 -12.11 -6.54
C VAL A 281 -15.49 -12.71 -5.15
N PHE A 282 -14.51 -13.42 -4.62
CA PHE A 282 -14.56 -13.91 -3.23
C PHE A 282 -14.71 -12.78 -2.23
N LEU A 283 -13.86 -11.76 -2.33
CA LEU A 283 -13.86 -10.64 -1.42
C LEU A 283 -15.20 -9.88 -1.46
N TYR A 284 -15.79 -9.75 -2.66
CA TYR A 284 -17.11 -9.14 -2.85
C TYR A 284 -18.21 -9.96 -2.19
N MET A 285 -18.28 -11.26 -2.52
CA MET A 285 -19.38 -12.14 -2.07
C MET A 285 -19.31 -12.51 -0.61
N LEU A 286 -18.09 -12.66 -0.06
CA LEU A 286 -17.85 -13.08 1.32
C LEU A 286 -17.49 -11.90 2.23
N SER A 287 -17.72 -10.65 1.80
CA SER A 287 -17.40 -9.45 2.57
C SER A 287 -17.99 -9.45 3.98
N LYS A 288 -19.24 -9.90 4.16
CA LYS A 288 -19.88 -9.99 5.47
C LYS A 288 -19.16 -10.99 6.39
N GLU A 289 -18.93 -12.19 5.90
CA GLU A 289 -18.28 -13.26 6.65
C GLU A 289 -16.85 -12.89 7.02
N ILE A 290 -16.12 -12.26 6.09
CA ILE A 290 -14.75 -11.76 6.32
C ILE A 290 -14.74 -10.70 7.41
N ILE A 291 -15.65 -9.70 7.36
CA ILE A 291 -15.70 -8.64 8.37
C ILE A 291 -16.08 -9.19 9.74
N LEU A 292 -17.07 -10.05 9.82
CA LEU A 292 -17.47 -10.65 11.11
C LEU A 292 -16.34 -11.44 11.76
N LEU A 293 -15.55 -12.17 10.95
CA LEU A 293 -14.40 -12.93 11.45
C LEU A 293 -13.22 -12.05 11.78
N PHE A 294 -12.92 -11.05 10.96
CA PHE A 294 -11.74 -10.22 11.07
C PHE A 294 -11.90 -9.08 12.10
N ALA A 295 -13.02 -8.37 12.06
CA ALA A 295 -13.22 -7.18 12.87
C ALA A 295 -14.39 -7.26 13.87
N GLY A 296 -15.31 -8.22 13.68
CA GLY A 296 -16.47 -8.39 14.55
C GLY A 296 -17.68 -7.53 14.13
N GLU A 297 -18.78 -7.67 14.89
CA GLU A 297 -20.08 -7.06 14.55
C GLU A 297 -20.06 -5.53 14.57
N GLN A 298 -19.25 -4.92 15.42
CA GLN A 298 -19.15 -3.45 15.51
C GLN A 298 -18.62 -2.79 14.21
N TYR A 299 -18.03 -3.56 13.29
CA TYR A 299 -17.51 -3.10 12.00
C TYR A 299 -18.42 -3.50 10.82
N ILE A 300 -19.70 -3.80 11.02
CA ILE A 300 -20.64 -4.16 9.93
C ILE A 300 -20.68 -3.07 8.84
N GLY A 301 -20.52 -1.79 9.20
CA GLY A 301 -20.42 -0.68 8.23
C GLY A 301 -19.29 -0.84 7.21
N THR A 302 -18.30 -1.69 7.48
CA THR A 302 -17.18 -1.98 6.56
C THR A 302 -17.58 -2.89 5.39
N ILE A 303 -18.72 -3.60 5.47
CA ILE A 303 -19.11 -4.61 4.46
C ILE A 303 -19.24 -3.98 3.08
N GLN A 304 -19.94 -2.87 2.98
CA GLN A 304 -20.18 -2.20 1.68
C GLN A 304 -18.91 -1.58 1.10
N PRO A 305 -18.08 -0.83 1.86
CA PRO A 305 -16.76 -0.41 1.41
C PRO A 305 -15.90 -1.58 0.92
N LEU A 306 -15.87 -2.72 1.63
CA LEU A 306 -15.08 -3.88 1.24
C LEU A 306 -15.52 -4.47 -0.10
N ARG A 307 -16.82 -4.46 -0.42
CA ARG A 307 -17.34 -4.85 -1.73
C ARG A 307 -16.80 -3.93 -2.84
N PHE A 308 -16.78 -2.64 -2.61
CA PHE A 308 -16.22 -1.71 -3.59
C PHE A 308 -14.69 -1.83 -3.70
N PHE A 309 -13.99 -2.08 -2.60
CA PHE A 309 -12.57 -2.40 -2.63
C PHE A 309 -12.26 -3.69 -3.39
N ALA A 310 -13.17 -4.65 -3.42
CA ALA A 310 -13.02 -5.84 -4.25
C ALA A 310 -13.03 -5.50 -5.76
N ILE A 311 -13.89 -4.57 -6.19
CA ILE A 311 -13.91 -4.06 -7.56
C ILE A 311 -12.66 -3.21 -7.83
N TYR A 312 -12.31 -2.32 -6.92
CA TYR A 312 -11.11 -1.48 -6.97
C TYR A 312 -9.84 -2.33 -7.13
N MET A 313 -9.75 -3.51 -6.48
CA MET A 313 -8.60 -4.40 -6.57
C MET A 313 -8.33 -4.86 -8.02
N ILE A 314 -9.37 -5.08 -8.83
CA ILE A 314 -9.21 -5.40 -10.25
C ILE A 314 -8.56 -4.23 -10.98
N ILE A 315 -9.09 -3.02 -10.78
CA ILE A 315 -8.67 -1.82 -11.51
C ILE A 315 -7.25 -1.42 -11.12
N THR A 316 -6.95 -1.38 -9.81
CA THR A 316 -5.60 -1.04 -9.32
C THR A 316 -4.55 -2.06 -9.75
N SER A 317 -4.93 -3.31 -10.03
CA SER A 317 -4.03 -4.30 -10.63
C SER A 317 -3.61 -3.91 -12.04
N PHE A 318 -4.53 -3.40 -12.86
CA PHE A 318 -4.18 -2.86 -14.17
C PHE A 318 -3.36 -1.58 -14.07
N THR A 319 -3.67 -0.68 -13.13
CA THR A 319 -2.81 0.48 -12.84
C THR A 319 -1.38 0.05 -12.54
N SER A 320 -1.20 -0.96 -11.69
CA SER A 320 0.14 -1.47 -11.35
C SER A 320 0.86 -2.09 -12.53
N ILE A 321 0.16 -2.84 -13.40
CA ILE A 321 0.73 -3.36 -14.64
C ILE A 321 1.21 -2.22 -15.53
N PHE A 322 0.35 -1.23 -15.81
CA PHE A 322 0.75 -0.09 -16.63
C PHE A 322 1.87 0.72 -15.99
N ASN A 323 1.81 1.00 -14.70
CA ASN A 323 2.82 1.78 -14.00
C ASN A 323 4.19 1.06 -13.99
N HIS A 324 4.25 -0.14 -13.43
CA HIS A 324 5.51 -0.84 -13.17
C HIS A 324 6.05 -1.59 -14.38
N GLN A 325 5.16 -2.29 -15.12
CA GLN A 325 5.59 -3.19 -16.20
C GLN A 325 5.65 -2.50 -17.58
N VAL A 326 4.93 -1.38 -17.76
CA VAL A 326 4.90 -0.66 -19.03
C VAL A 326 5.62 0.68 -18.93
N MET A 327 5.14 1.60 -18.09
CA MET A 327 5.64 2.97 -18.06
C MET A 327 7.04 3.07 -17.46
N LEU A 328 7.28 2.43 -16.31
CA LEU A 328 8.57 2.49 -15.61
C LEU A 328 9.68 1.79 -16.41
N ILE A 329 9.41 0.58 -16.93
CA ILE A 329 10.38 -0.17 -17.76
C ILE A 329 10.77 0.63 -19.01
N ASN A 330 9.83 1.34 -19.61
CA ASN A 330 10.08 2.16 -20.80
C ASN A 330 10.53 3.62 -20.48
N ARG A 331 10.95 3.91 -19.22
CA ARG A 331 11.47 5.20 -18.75
C ARG A 331 10.48 6.37 -18.97
N ARG A 332 9.19 6.14 -18.65
CA ARG A 332 8.12 7.13 -18.81
C ARG A 332 7.53 7.61 -17.47
N GLU A 333 8.31 7.57 -16.40
CA GLU A 333 7.90 7.90 -15.01
C GLU A 333 7.29 9.31 -14.92
N LYS A 334 7.86 10.29 -15.64
CA LYS A 334 7.34 11.66 -15.66
C LYS A 334 5.89 11.74 -16.17
N LYS A 335 5.54 10.88 -17.14
CA LYS A 335 4.17 10.81 -17.66
C LYS A 335 3.23 10.15 -16.66
N THR A 336 3.69 9.10 -15.98
CA THR A 336 2.93 8.47 -14.89
C THR A 336 2.59 9.47 -13.79
N VAL A 337 3.59 10.21 -13.30
CA VAL A 337 3.38 11.25 -12.28
C VAL A 337 2.36 12.30 -12.75
N LEU A 338 2.47 12.76 -13.99
CA LEU A 338 1.50 13.72 -14.56
C LEU A 338 0.07 13.15 -14.56
N PHE A 339 -0.11 11.91 -15.00
CA PHE A 339 -1.43 11.26 -15.01
C PHE A 339 -1.98 11.06 -13.60
N CYS A 340 -1.13 10.64 -12.65
CA CYS A 340 -1.50 10.53 -11.24
C CYS A 340 -1.94 11.88 -10.65
N LEU A 341 -1.24 12.97 -10.96
CA LEU A 341 -1.63 14.31 -10.49
C LEU A 341 -2.99 14.75 -11.07
N ILE A 342 -3.21 14.52 -12.37
CA ILE A 342 -4.50 14.81 -13.00
C ILE A 342 -5.63 14.01 -12.32
N CYS A 343 -5.44 12.71 -12.12
CA CYS A 343 -6.44 11.86 -11.48
C CYS A 343 -6.62 12.19 -10.00
N GLY A 344 -5.54 12.60 -9.29
CA GLY A 344 -5.63 13.10 -7.92
C GLY A 344 -6.48 14.36 -7.80
N ILE A 345 -6.36 15.30 -8.76
CA ILE A 345 -7.21 16.50 -8.84
C ILE A 345 -8.67 16.10 -9.14
N ILE A 346 -8.91 15.20 -10.09
CA ILE A 346 -10.26 14.71 -10.43
C ILE A 346 -10.90 14.05 -9.21
N ASN A 347 -10.17 13.19 -8.50
CA ASN A 347 -10.64 12.57 -7.26
C ASN A 347 -11.01 13.64 -6.21
N SER A 348 -10.10 14.59 -5.94
CA SER A 348 -10.34 15.66 -4.98
C SER A 348 -11.57 16.50 -5.32
N ILE A 349 -11.77 16.81 -6.60
CA ILE A 349 -12.97 17.51 -7.08
C ILE A 349 -14.22 16.65 -6.84
N GLY A 350 -14.17 15.37 -7.15
CA GLY A 350 -15.26 14.42 -6.88
C GLY A 350 -15.63 14.37 -5.39
N LEU A 351 -14.64 14.27 -4.51
CA LEU A 351 -14.84 14.27 -3.06
C LEU A 351 -15.44 15.58 -2.55
N LEU A 352 -15.03 16.73 -3.12
CA LEU A 352 -15.57 18.04 -2.77
C LEU A 352 -17.03 18.24 -3.22
N ILE A 353 -17.38 17.74 -4.42
CA ILE A 353 -18.75 17.83 -4.94
C ILE A 353 -19.72 17.07 -4.04
N PHE A 354 -19.32 15.90 -3.56
CA PHE A 354 -20.17 15.03 -2.74
C PHE A 354 -19.92 15.18 -1.22
N ARG A 355 -19.22 16.24 -0.77
CA ARG A 355 -18.78 16.40 0.62
C ARG A 355 -19.89 16.25 1.66
N ASP A 356 -21.11 16.70 1.36
CA ASP A 356 -22.24 16.70 2.31
C ASP A 356 -22.91 15.30 2.45
N THR A 357 -22.60 14.38 1.55
CA THR A 357 -23.12 13.00 1.54
C THR A 357 -22.03 11.94 1.62
N LEU A 358 -20.79 12.37 1.94
CA LEU A 358 -19.65 11.46 2.00
C LEU A 358 -19.86 10.36 3.03
N ASN A 359 -19.52 9.16 2.61
CA ASN A 359 -19.35 7.97 3.45
C ASN A 359 -18.26 7.08 2.84
N SER A 360 -17.80 6.09 3.58
CA SER A 360 -16.72 5.20 3.17
C SER A 360 -16.97 4.49 1.85
N SER A 361 -18.22 4.16 1.56
CA SER A 361 -18.63 3.50 0.30
C SER A 361 -18.56 4.45 -0.91
N LEU A 362 -19.03 5.68 -0.75
CA LEU A 362 -19.01 6.68 -1.82
C LEU A 362 -17.59 7.12 -2.15
N VAL A 363 -16.75 7.30 -1.12
CA VAL A 363 -15.35 7.67 -1.29
C VAL A 363 -14.60 6.63 -2.13
N ILE A 364 -14.71 5.34 -1.79
CA ILE A 364 -14.03 4.30 -2.59
C ILE A 364 -14.60 4.18 -4.02
N LEU A 365 -15.89 4.50 -4.24
CA LEU A 365 -16.46 4.58 -5.59
C LEU A 365 -15.83 5.71 -6.41
N ILE A 366 -15.72 6.92 -5.84
CA ILE A 366 -15.09 8.07 -6.49
C ILE A 366 -13.63 7.75 -6.82
N THR A 367 -12.91 7.15 -5.87
CA THR A 367 -11.52 6.72 -6.06
C THR A 367 -11.40 5.65 -7.13
N THR A 368 -12.33 4.69 -7.18
CA THR A 368 -12.39 3.67 -8.22
C THR A 368 -12.60 4.28 -9.62
N LEU A 369 -13.49 5.25 -9.75
CA LEU A 369 -13.72 5.96 -11.02
C LEU A 369 -12.49 6.76 -11.45
N SER A 370 -11.83 7.45 -10.52
CA SER A 370 -10.59 8.17 -10.79
C SER A 370 -9.47 7.24 -11.23
N GLU A 371 -9.37 6.06 -10.63
CA GLU A 371 -8.41 5.02 -10.99
C GLU A 371 -8.71 4.41 -12.38
N CYS A 372 -10.00 4.25 -12.75
CA CYS A 372 -10.39 3.87 -14.12
C CYS A 372 -9.89 4.89 -15.15
N ILE A 373 -10.01 6.18 -14.84
CA ILE A 373 -9.49 7.26 -15.71
C ILE A 373 -7.97 7.15 -15.83
N LEU A 374 -7.27 6.88 -14.72
CA LEU A 374 -5.81 6.70 -14.71
C LEU A 374 -5.38 5.54 -15.61
N VAL A 375 -6.03 4.38 -15.47
CA VAL A 375 -5.80 3.21 -16.35
C VAL A 375 -6.06 3.59 -17.82
N GLY A 376 -7.15 4.29 -18.10
CA GLY A 376 -7.49 4.75 -19.44
C GLY A 376 -6.44 5.66 -20.06
N LEU A 377 -5.92 6.64 -19.30
CA LEU A 377 -4.85 7.54 -19.76
C LEU A 377 -3.54 6.79 -20.03
N MET A 378 -3.15 5.87 -19.11
CA MET A 378 -1.95 5.06 -19.30
C MET A 378 -2.10 4.09 -20.48
N ALA A 379 -3.24 3.44 -20.62
CA ALA A 379 -3.55 2.53 -21.72
C ALA A 379 -3.52 3.25 -23.07
N PHE A 380 -4.18 4.42 -23.17
CA PHE A 380 -4.16 5.24 -24.38
C PHE A 380 -2.73 5.67 -24.76
N TYR A 381 -1.93 6.09 -23.78
CA TYR A 381 -0.53 6.45 -24.03
C TYR A 381 0.29 5.25 -24.48
N ALA A 382 0.13 4.09 -23.81
CA ALA A 382 0.82 2.85 -24.16
C ALA A 382 0.44 2.37 -25.58
N TYR A 383 -0.83 2.44 -25.95
CA TYR A 383 -1.31 2.14 -27.29
C TYR A 383 -0.62 3.03 -28.33
N LYS A 384 -0.74 4.36 -28.17
CA LYS A 384 -0.29 5.33 -29.19
C LYS A 384 1.23 5.38 -29.34
N LYS A 385 2.00 5.18 -28.27
CA LYS A 385 3.46 5.40 -28.25
C LYS A 385 4.29 4.12 -28.21
N MET A 386 3.70 2.99 -27.81
CA MET A 386 4.43 1.74 -27.57
C MET A 386 3.78 0.55 -28.33
N GLY A 387 2.56 0.71 -28.86
CA GLY A 387 1.81 -0.39 -29.48
C GLY A 387 1.51 -1.52 -28.51
N ILE A 388 1.27 -1.16 -27.23
CA ILE A 388 0.95 -2.11 -26.14
C ILE A 388 -0.49 -1.83 -25.70
N LEU A 389 -1.41 -2.65 -26.13
CA LEU A 389 -2.79 -2.66 -25.65
C LEU A 389 -3.33 -4.09 -25.62
N SER A 390 -3.15 -4.82 -26.73
CA SER A 390 -3.58 -6.20 -26.88
C SER A 390 -2.92 -7.15 -25.89
N GLU A 391 -1.70 -6.85 -25.48
CA GLU A 391 -0.93 -7.61 -24.49
C GLU A 391 -1.55 -7.50 -23.10
N VAL A 392 -2.13 -6.35 -22.76
CA VAL A 392 -2.74 -6.10 -21.45
C VAL A 392 -4.24 -6.43 -21.46
N PHE A 393 -4.98 -5.97 -22.44
CA PHE A 393 -6.44 -6.21 -22.56
C PHE A 393 -6.78 -7.35 -23.52
N ALA A 394 -6.04 -8.47 -23.42
CA ALA A 394 -6.33 -9.64 -24.22
C ALA A 394 -7.66 -10.30 -23.82
N PHE A 395 -8.51 -10.58 -24.81
CA PHE A 395 -9.81 -11.26 -24.60
C PHE A 395 -9.69 -12.60 -23.86
N CYS A 396 -8.57 -13.28 -24.02
CA CYS A 396 -8.31 -14.53 -23.29
C CYS A 396 -8.25 -14.37 -21.76
N ASN A 397 -8.06 -13.16 -21.25
CA ASN A 397 -8.05 -12.88 -19.81
C ASN A 397 -9.47 -12.72 -19.24
N LEU A 398 -10.47 -12.40 -20.07
CA LEU A 398 -11.88 -12.32 -19.67
C LEU A 398 -12.43 -13.67 -19.17
N LYS A 399 -11.89 -14.79 -19.63
CA LYS A 399 -12.29 -16.13 -19.15
C LYS A 399 -12.12 -16.26 -17.64
N TYR A 400 -11.05 -15.69 -17.05
CA TYR A 400 -10.82 -15.76 -15.61
C TYR A 400 -11.91 -15.01 -14.85
N LEU A 401 -12.37 -13.87 -15.36
CA LEU A 401 -13.51 -13.15 -14.79
C LEU A 401 -14.81 -13.96 -14.92
N ILE A 402 -15.11 -14.49 -16.13
CA ILE A 402 -16.32 -15.28 -16.38
C ILE A 402 -16.39 -16.51 -15.47
N LEU A 403 -15.27 -17.25 -15.37
CA LEU A 403 -15.19 -18.41 -14.47
C LEU A 403 -15.34 -18.01 -13.00
N SER A 404 -14.81 -16.86 -12.61
CA SER A 404 -14.95 -16.34 -11.25
C SER A 404 -16.38 -15.89 -10.94
N LEU A 405 -17.10 -15.33 -11.91
CA LEU A 405 -18.51 -14.98 -11.73
C LEU A 405 -19.40 -16.21 -11.48
N ALA A 406 -19.00 -17.40 -11.94
CA ALA A 406 -19.69 -18.65 -11.62
C ALA A 406 -19.61 -19.02 -10.11
N PHE A 407 -18.75 -18.37 -9.33
CA PHE A 407 -18.73 -18.52 -7.86
C PHE A 407 -19.98 -17.94 -7.21
N ILE A 408 -20.64 -16.96 -7.83
CA ILE A 408 -21.81 -16.27 -7.26
C ILE A 408 -22.91 -17.27 -6.91
N PRO A 409 -23.46 -18.08 -7.83
CA PRO A 409 -24.50 -19.03 -7.50
C PRO A 409 -24.03 -20.10 -6.48
N ILE A 410 -22.77 -20.54 -6.56
CA ILE A 410 -22.19 -21.51 -5.61
C ILE A 410 -22.18 -20.94 -4.20
N ILE A 411 -21.68 -19.72 -4.01
CA ILE A 411 -21.61 -19.07 -2.70
C ILE A 411 -23.00 -18.77 -2.16
N LEU A 412 -23.94 -18.34 -3.01
CA LEU A 412 -25.33 -18.09 -2.60
C LEU A 412 -25.99 -19.36 -2.10
N LEU A 413 -25.78 -20.50 -2.77
CA LEU A 413 -26.28 -21.79 -2.34
C LEU A 413 -25.69 -22.22 -1.00
N ILE A 414 -24.38 -22.04 -0.79
CA ILE A 414 -23.72 -22.35 0.48
C ILE A 414 -24.30 -21.46 1.60
N LYS A 415 -24.50 -20.16 1.34
CA LYS A 415 -25.12 -19.23 2.30
C LYS A 415 -26.56 -19.57 2.64
N TYR A 416 -27.29 -20.16 1.70
CA TYR A 416 -28.67 -20.62 1.94
C TYR A 416 -28.71 -21.84 2.88
N VAL A 417 -27.75 -22.77 2.72
CA VAL A 417 -27.69 -24.02 3.50
C VAL A 417 -27.06 -23.81 4.87
N PHE A 418 -26.02 -22.97 4.97
CA PHE A 418 -25.24 -22.79 6.19
C PHE A 418 -25.35 -21.35 6.73
N ILE A 419 -25.64 -21.23 8.04
CA ILE A 419 -25.76 -19.93 8.72
C ILE A 419 -24.42 -19.50 9.33
N ASN A 420 -23.57 -20.45 9.73
CA ASN A 420 -22.31 -20.15 10.40
C ASN A 420 -21.28 -19.53 9.44
N SER A 421 -20.87 -18.29 9.73
CA SER A 421 -19.94 -17.52 8.89
C SER A 421 -18.61 -18.22 8.62
N VAL A 422 -18.07 -18.98 9.59
CA VAL A 422 -16.81 -19.72 9.44
C VAL A 422 -16.99 -20.87 8.44
N ILE A 423 -18.09 -21.63 8.58
CA ILE A 423 -18.39 -22.76 7.70
C ILE A 423 -18.63 -22.24 6.28
N VAL A 424 -19.43 -21.18 6.13
CA VAL A 424 -19.68 -20.54 4.83
C VAL A 424 -18.37 -20.13 4.16
N LEU A 425 -17.46 -19.48 4.91
CA LEU A 425 -16.18 -19.03 4.36
C LEU A 425 -15.32 -20.21 3.92
N LEU A 426 -15.10 -21.20 4.77
CA LEU A 426 -14.24 -22.35 4.48
C LEU A 426 -14.78 -23.20 3.32
N LEU A 427 -16.08 -23.51 3.33
CA LEU A 427 -16.71 -24.28 2.26
C LEU A 427 -16.71 -23.52 0.93
N SER A 428 -17.01 -22.22 0.95
CA SER A 428 -16.98 -21.40 -0.25
C SER A 428 -15.59 -21.37 -0.88
N ILE A 429 -14.53 -21.17 -0.07
CA ILE A 429 -13.15 -21.20 -0.55
C ILE A 429 -12.84 -22.55 -1.15
N LEU A 430 -13.11 -23.66 -0.44
CA LEU A 430 -12.76 -24.99 -0.89
C LEU A 430 -13.48 -25.35 -2.20
N ILE A 431 -14.80 -25.21 -2.24
CA ILE A 431 -15.63 -25.61 -3.39
C ILE A 431 -15.32 -24.75 -4.62
N CYS A 432 -15.20 -23.42 -4.45
CA CYS A 432 -14.94 -22.55 -5.59
C CYS A 432 -13.52 -22.71 -6.12
N ILE A 433 -12.51 -22.96 -5.27
CA ILE A 433 -11.15 -23.28 -5.74
C ILE A 433 -11.15 -24.57 -6.54
N LEU A 434 -11.79 -25.63 -6.04
CA LEU A 434 -11.91 -26.91 -6.79
C LEU A 434 -12.64 -26.71 -8.12
N PHE A 435 -13.76 -26.00 -8.11
CA PHE A 435 -14.50 -25.66 -9.34
C PHE A 435 -13.62 -24.90 -10.33
N TYR A 436 -12.90 -23.89 -9.88
CA TYR A 436 -12.03 -23.06 -10.72
C TYR A 436 -10.94 -23.90 -11.40
N PHE A 437 -10.25 -24.77 -10.62
CA PHE A 437 -9.24 -25.65 -11.17
C PHE A 437 -9.80 -26.69 -12.15
N ILE A 438 -10.98 -27.29 -11.87
CA ILE A 438 -11.63 -28.24 -12.75
C ILE A 438 -11.99 -27.56 -14.10
N MET A 439 -12.56 -26.35 -14.05
CA MET A 439 -12.93 -25.62 -15.25
C MET A 439 -11.71 -25.20 -16.08
N LEU A 440 -10.64 -24.75 -15.43
CA LEU A 440 -9.38 -24.43 -16.12
C LEU A 440 -8.70 -25.64 -16.71
N TYR A 441 -8.78 -26.80 -16.03
CA TYR A 441 -8.29 -28.08 -16.55
C TYR A 441 -9.07 -28.49 -17.80
N SER A 442 -10.40 -28.41 -17.74
CA SER A 442 -11.28 -28.74 -18.88
C SER A 442 -11.05 -27.81 -20.08
N CYS A 443 -10.75 -26.53 -19.82
CA CYS A 443 -10.42 -25.57 -20.87
C CYS A 443 -8.98 -25.66 -21.37
N LYS A 444 -8.18 -26.59 -20.88
CA LYS A 444 -6.74 -26.72 -21.16
C LYS A 444 -6.00 -25.39 -21.04
N ASP A 445 -6.18 -24.72 -19.89
CA ASP A 445 -5.67 -23.38 -19.68
C ASP A 445 -4.15 -23.30 -19.79
N PHE A 446 -3.67 -22.19 -20.35
CA PHE A 446 -2.24 -21.90 -20.53
C PHE A 446 -1.44 -22.00 -19.23
N ILE A 447 -1.99 -21.54 -18.10
CA ILE A 447 -1.28 -21.56 -16.82
C ILE A 447 -1.09 -22.99 -16.34
N LEU A 448 -2.10 -23.83 -16.44
CA LEU A 448 -2.00 -25.26 -16.07
C LEU A 448 -1.05 -26.03 -17.00
N GLN A 449 -0.97 -25.65 -18.28
CA GLN A 449 0.03 -26.20 -19.21
C GLN A 449 1.46 -25.81 -18.80
N GLN A 450 1.68 -24.57 -18.36
CA GLN A 450 3.00 -24.10 -17.89
C GLN A 450 3.47 -24.80 -16.60
N ILE A 451 2.53 -25.18 -15.73
CA ILE A 451 2.81 -25.89 -14.48
C ILE A 451 2.94 -27.41 -14.72
N GLY A 452 2.69 -27.89 -15.95
CA GLY A 452 2.80 -29.32 -16.30
C GLY A 452 1.61 -30.18 -15.87
N LEU A 453 0.50 -29.57 -15.49
CA LEU A 453 -0.73 -30.29 -15.09
C LEU A 453 -1.62 -30.65 -16.28
N VAL A 454 -1.35 -30.10 -17.46
CA VAL A 454 -2.06 -30.38 -18.72
C VAL A 454 -1.05 -30.50 -19.85
N GLU A 455 -1.23 -31.48 -20.74
CA GLU A 455 -0.37 -31.65 -21.92
C GLU A 455 -0.32 -30.39 -22.78
N GLN A 456 0.87 -30.00 -23.20
CA GLN A 456 1.06 -28.90 -24.11
C GLN A 456 0.43 -29.24 -25.46
N LYS A 457 -0.58 -28.51 -25.89
CA LYS A 457 -0.96 -28.51 -27.30
C LYS A 457 0.21 -27.93 -28.09
N ASN A 458 0.79 -28.69 -28.99
CA ASN A 458 1.62 -28.16 -30.07
C ASN A 458 0.76 -27.20 -30.89
N VAL A 459 0.66 -25.96 -30.47
CA VAL A 459 0.15 -24.87 -31.29
C VAL A 459 1.35 -24.40 -32.08
N ALA A 460 1.48 -24.89 -33.30
CA ALA A 460 2.26 -24.25 -34.34
C ALA A 460 1.85 -22.76 -34.36
N ILE A 461 2.88 -21.92 -34.31
CA ILE A 461 2.84 -20.45 -34.27
C ILE A 461 2.14 -19.88 -35.48
#